data_a554f35c5308afa5bb60405b8e482ada
#
_entry.id   a554f35c5308afa5bb60405b8e482ada
#
_cell.length_a   1.000
_cell.length_b   1.000
_cell.length_c   1.000
_cell.angle_alpha   90.00
_cell.angle_beta   90.00
_cell.angle_gamma   90.00
#
_symmetry.space_group_name_H-M   'P 1'
#
loop_
_entity.id
_entity.type
_entity.pdbx_description
1 polymer ?
#
loop_
_entity_poly.entity_id
_entity_poly.type
_entity_poly.pdbx_seq_one_letter_code
_entity_poly.pdbx_strand_id
1 'polypeptide(L)'
;IYSRIEPQITPIGRDSLDIHFVIIENHKVYINSIIVQGNTRTRENVIRRQLRVFPGDVYSQERIARSYREVMMLNFFANAAPNILPVSDDKVDVEFNVEEKPAGQASANMGYSQYLGLTGGGGISLPNFRGRGQSLSFSFNAGVSGGGQNSYAYQSYNSDRPKSRSASISFTDPMVNDTKNLVGGSLYYRMMGGSTMYYSPLETTIAGASIMLGRIFKWPDDFFRGTWQL
;
A
#
# COMPACT_ATOMS: atom_id res chain seq x y z
N ILE A 1 -7.57 -26.60 -22.90
CA ILE A 1 -7.99 -25.89 -21.69
C ILE A 1 -8.89 -24.71 -22.02
N TYR A 2 -8.86 -24.24 -23.25
CA TYR A 2 -9.45 -22.97 -23.61
C TYR A 2 -10.27 -23.12 -24.87
N SER A 3 -11.33 -22.34 -25.02
CA SER A 3 -11.94 -22.14 -26.31
C SER A 3 -10.90 -21.49 -27.23
N ARG A 4 -10.71 -22.07 -28.39
CA ARG A 4 -9.91 -21.50 -29.47
C ARG A 4 -10.86 -20.83 -30.43
N ILE A 5 -10.64 -19.55 -30.67
CA ILE A 5 -11.44 -18.77 -31.62
C ILE A 5 -10.53 -18.50 -32.81
N GLU A 6 -10.89 -19.07 -33.95
CA GLU A 6 -10.19 -18.86 -35.22
C GLU A 6 -11.06 -18.03 -36.15
N PRO A 7 -10.69 -16.76 -36.37
CA PRO A 7 -11.38 -15.96 -37.37
C PRO A 7 -10.95 -16.39 -38.78
N GLN A 8 -11.91 -16.85 -39.57
CA GLN A 8 -11.73 -17.10 -41.02
C GLN A 8 -12.25 -15.88 -41.75
N ILE A 9 -11.35 -15.18 -42.44
CA ILE A 9 -11.66 -13.94 -43.14
C ILE A 9 -11.71 -14.23 -44.65
N THR A 10 -12.88 -14.02 -45.23
CA THR A 10 -13.07 -14.18 -46.70
C THR A 10 -13.47 -12.84 -47.28
N PRO A 11 -12.68 -12.29 -48.22
CA PRO A 11 -13.04 -11.05 -48.91
C PRO A 11 -14.23 -11.26 -49.85
N ILE A 12 -15.26 -10.44 -49.73
CA ILE A 12 -16.43 -10.40 -50.59
C ILE A 12 -16.43 -9.09 -51.35
N GLY A 13 -15.84 -9.10 -52.58
CA GLY A 13 -15.75 -7.90 -53.40
C GLY A 13 -14.60 -6.98 -52.98
N ARG A 14 -14.71 -5.66 -53.33
CA ARG A 14 -13.63 -4.69 -53.12
C ARG A 14 -13.63 -4.08 -51.70
N ASP A 15 -14.80 -3.97 -51.04
CA ASP A 15 -14.98 -3.16 -49.85
C ASP A 15 -15.67 -3.91 -48.68
N SER A 16 -15.85 -5.24 -48.78
CA SER A 16 -16.55 -6.05 -47.78
C SER A 16 -15.77 -7.30 -47.44
N LEU A 17 -15.75 -7.65 -46.15
CA LEU A 17 -15.15 -8.85 -45.64
C LEU A 17 -16.23 -9.68 -44.91
N ASP A 18 -16.25 -10.97 -45.16
CA ASP A 18 -16.98 -11.93 -44.35
C ASP A 18 -16.04 -12.52 -43.30
N ILE A 19 -16.48 -12.50 -42.03
CA ILE A 19 -15.68 -13.01 -40.93
C ILE A 19 -16.48 -14.14 -40.25
N HIS A 20 -15.99 -15.35 -40.44
CA HIS A 20 -16.55 -16.54 -39.82
C HIS A 20 -15.69 -16.93 -38.61
N PHE A 21 -16.27 -16.88 -37.41
CA PHE A 21 -15.59 -17.30 -36.18
C PHE A 21 -15.84 -18.80 -35.94
N VAL A 22 -14.79 -19.60 -36.06
CA VAL A 22 -14.83 -21.01 -35.64
C VAL A 22 -14.45 -21.07 -34.15
N ILE A 23 -15.40 -21.48 -33.30
CA ILE A 23 -15.18 -21.61 -31.87
C ILE A 23 -15.05 -23.10 -31.56
N ILE A 24 -13.88 -23.50 -31.10
CA ILE A 24 -13.63 -24.87 -30.62
C ILE A 24 -13.69 -24.83 -29.11
N GLU A 25 -14.77 -25.36 -28.54
CA GLU A 25 -14.94 -25.47 -27.09
C GLU A 25 -14.26 -26.74 -26.58
N ASN A 26 -13.33 -26.55 -25.63
CA ASN A 26 -12.71 -27.65 -24.90
C ASN A 26 -13.43 -27.94 -23.57
N HIS A 27 -13.00 -28.98 -22.87
CA HIS A 27 -13.55 -29.34 -21.58
C HIS A 27 -13.31 -28.25 -20.53
N LYS A 28 -14.25 -28.12 -19.56
CA LYS A 28 -14.06 -27.27 -18.40
C LYS A 28 -12.93 -27.81 -17.55
N VAL A 29 -11.97 -26.95 -17.23
CA VAL A 29 -10.84 -27.28 -16.37
C VAL A 29 -11.07 -26.64 -15.01
N TYR A 30 -10.80 -27.39 -13.95
CA TYR A 30 -10.96 -26.97 -12.57
C TYR A 30 -9.61 -26.72 -11.91
N ILE A 31 -9.58 -25.80 -10.97
CA ILE A 31 -8.42 -25.57 -10.13
C ILE A 31 -8.37 -26.66 -9.06
N ASN A 32 -7.32 -27.49 -9.08
CA ASN A 32 -7.12 -28.52 -8.09
C ASN A 32 -6.53 -27.94 -6.80
N SER A 33 -5.41 -27.23 -6.91
CA SER A 33 -4.77 -26.58 -5.77
C SER A 33 -4.17 -25.23 -6.13
N ILE A 34 -3.90 -24.41 -5.09
CA ILE A 34 -3.18 -23.17 -5.22
C ILE A 34 -1.92 -23.27 -4.37
N ILE A 35 -0.79 -23.13 -5.02
CA ILE A 35 0.53 -23.24 -4.42
C ILE A 35 1.14 -21.83 -4.38
N VAL A 36 1.68 -21.46 -3.22
CA VAL A 36 2.41 -20.18 -3.08
C VAL A 36 3.85 -20.52 -2.69
N GLN A 37 4.80 -20.00 -3.47
CA GLN A 37 6.23 -20.24 -3.24
C GLN A 37 7.02 -18.92 -3.27
N GLY A 38 8.17 -18.90 -2.59
CA GLY A 38 9.06 -17.74 -2.56
C GLY A 38 8.77 -16.72 -1.46
N ASN A 39 7.71 -16.92 -0.68
CA ASN A 39 7.36 -16.06 0.44
C ASN A 39 8.17 -16.42 1.70
N THR A 40 9.31 -15.78 1.89
CA THR A 40 10.21 -16.03 3.03
C THR A 40 9.88 -15.20 4.27
N ARG A 41 9.41 -13.97 4.06
CA ARG A 41 9.06 -13.01 5.12
C ARG A 41 7.55 -12.82 5.24
N THR A 42 6.85 -12.76 4.12
CA THR A 42 5.41 -12.55 4.07
C THR A 42 4.69 -13.86 4.38
N ARG A 43 3.74 -13.80 5.27
CA ARG A 43 2.90 -14.96 5.59
C ARG A 43 2.01 -15.31 4.39
N GLU A 44 1.84 -16.57 4.15
CA GLU A 44 1.08 -17.09 3.01
C GLU A 44 -0.37 -16.59 2.99
N ASN A 45 -1.01 -16.45 4.16
CA ASN A 45 -2.37 -15.91 4.26
C ASN A 45 -2.50 -14.48 3.71
N VAL A 46 -1.43 -13.66 3.79
CA VAL A 46 -1.42 -12.30 3.23
C VAL A 46 -1.56 -12.33 1.70
N ILE A 47 -0.98 -13.33 1.06
CA ILE A 47 -1.08 -13.55 -0.38
C ILE A 47 -2.44 -14.16 -0.71
N ARG A 48 -2.81 -15.25 -0.02
CA ARG A 48 -4.04 -16.00 -0.29
C ARG A 48 -5.31 -15.14 -0.18
N ARG A 49 -5.37 -14.22 0.76
CA ARG A 49 -6.54 -13.32 0.91
C ARG A 49 -6.72 -12.31 -0.21
N GLN A 50 -5.72 -12.15 -1.09
CA GLN A 50 -5.81 -11.31 -2.31
C GLN A 50 -6.26 -12.11 -3.53
N LEU A 51 -6.25 -13.44 -3.45
CA LEU A 51 -6.59 -14.27 -4.58
C LEU A 51 -8.11 -14.26 -4.84
N ARG A 52 -8.47 -14.31 -6.11
CA ARG A 52 -9.86 -14.36 -6.60
C ARG A 52 -10.23 -15.72 -7.16
N VAL A 53 -9.35 -16.69 -6.96
CA VAL A 53 -9.49 -18.07 -7.38
C VAL A 53 -9.32 -18.98 -6.18
N PHE A 54 -10.07 -20.07 -6.15
CA PHE A 54 -10.06 -21.04 -5.05
C PHE A 54 -10.01 -22.46 -5.61
N PRO A 55 -9.50 -23.44 -4.86
CA PRO A 55 -9.61 -24.84 -5.22
C PRO A 55 -11.05 -25.26 -5.47
N GLY A 56 -11.28 -25.96 -6.57
CA GLY A 56 -12.64 -26.35 -7.04
C GLY A 56 -13.31 -25.36 -7.99
N ASP A 57 -12.78 -24.15 -8.14
CA ASP A 57 -13.30 -23.18 -9.12
C ASP A 57 -12.99 -23.63 -10.55
N VAL A 58 -13.84 -23.21 -11.48
CA VAL A 58 -13.54 -23.31 -12.90
C VAL A 58 -12.37 -22.36 -13.21
N TYR A 59 -11.39 -22.85 -13.92
CA TYR A 59 -10.25 -22.07 -14.36
C TYR A 59 -10.71 -20.83 -15.15
N SER A 60 -10.18 -19.69 -14.78
CA SER A 60 -10.43 -18.40 -15.44
C SER A 60 -9.15 -17.58 -15.48
N GLN A 61 -8.64 -17.35 -16.69
CA GLN A 61 -7.45 -16.54 -16.91
C GLN A 61 -7.64 -15.10 -16.40
N GLU A 62 -8.85 -14.55 -16.54
CA GLU A 62 -9.17 -13.21 -16.07
C GLU A 62 -9.06 -13.12 -14.54
N ARG A 63 -9.63 -14.11 -13.82
CA ARG A 63 -9.55 -14.14 -12.34
C ARG A 63 -8.14 -14.35 -11.84
N ILE A 64 -7.33 -15.15 -12.54
CA ILE A 64 -5.91 -15.33 -12.22
C ILE A 64 -5.13 -14.04 -12.45
N ALA A 65 -5.35 -13.38 -13.60
CA ALA A 65 -4.72 -12.09 -13.90
C ALA A 65 -5.13 -11.00 -12.88
N ARG A 66 -6.38 -11.02 -12.41
CA ARG A 66 -6.84 -10.12 -11.35
C ARG A 66 -6.14 -10.44 -10.03
N SER A 67 -6.04 -11.73 -9.66
CA SER A 67 -5.32 -12.17 -8.46
C SER A 67 -3.86 -11.71 -8.48
N TYR A 68 -3.20 -11.89 -9.61
CA TYR A 68 -1.83 -11.39 -9.82
C TYR A 68 -1.72 -9.88 -9.55
N ARG A 69 -2.62 -9.07 -10.14
CA ARG A 69 -2.63 -7.61 -9.92
C ARG A 69 -2.85 -7.25 -8.46
N GLU A 70 -3.79 -7.92 -7.77
CA GLU A 70 -4.07 -7.65 -6.36
C GLU A 70 -2.88 -8.01 -5.45
N VAL A 71 -2.18 -9.10 -5.74
CA VAL A 71 -0.93 -9.43 -5.03
C VAL A 71 0.17 -8.40 -5.29
N MET A 72 0.34 -7.97 -6.55
CA MET A 72 1.32 -6.94 -6.88
C MET A 72 1.00 -5.57 -6.27
N MET A 73 -0.28 -5.24 -6.09
CA MET A 73 -0.73 -4.00 -5.43
C MET A 73 -0.33 -3.94 -3.95
N LEU A 74 -0.03 -5.05 -3.29
CA LEU A 74 0.54 -5.05 -1.94
C LEU A 74 1.90 -4.35 -1.87
N ASN A 75 2.59 -4.28 -3.00
CA ASN A 75 3.92 -3.67 -3.13
C ASN A 75 5.03 -4.31 -2.28
N PHE A 76 4.84 -5.57 -1.89
CA PHE A 76 5.82 -6.38 -1.13
C PHE A 76 6.69 -7.23 -2.04
N PHE A 77 6.25 -7.42 -3.28
CA PHE A 77 6.86 -8.32 -4.25
C PHE A 77 7.43 -7.56 -5.44
N ALA A 78 8.56 -8.03 -5.95
CA ALA A 78 9.11 -7.61 -7.23
C ALA A 78 8.38 -8.32 -8.38
N ASN A 79 7.98 -9.58 -8.13
CA ASN A 79 7.20 -10.39 -9.05
C ASN A 79 6.29 -11.36 -8.28
N ALA A 80 5.19 -11.79 -8.90
CA ALA A 80 4.26 -12.78 -8.36
C ALA A 80 3.63 -13.60 -9.50
N ALA A 81 4.44 -13.95 -10.52
CA ALA A 81 3.95 -14.58 -11.74
C ALA A 81 3.20 -15.89 -11.46
N PRO A 82 1.96 -16.03 -11.95
CA PRO A 82 1.23 -17.28 -11.87
C PRO A 82 1.75 -18.27 -12.90
N ASN A 83 1.97 -19.50 -12.49
CA ASN A 83 2.30 -20.63 -13.35
C ASN A 83 1.17 -21.67 -13.29
N ILE A 84 0.81 -22.24 -14.41
CA ILE A 84 -0.28 -23.18 -14.51
C ILE A 84 0.30 -24.57 -14.80
N LEU A 85 0.12 -25.47 -13.84
CA LEU A 85 0.63 -26.84 -13.90
C LEU A 85 -0.53 -27.81 -14.17
N PRO A 86 -0.57 -28.44 -15.35
CA PRO A 86 -1.57 -29.48 -15.61
C PRO A 86 -1.38 -30.67 -14.69
N VAL A 87 -2.44 -31.11 -14.02
CA VAL A 87 -2.45 -32.29 -13.15
C VAL A 87 -3.16 -33.45 -13.82
N SER A 88 -4.27 -33.17 -14.52
CA SER A 88 -5.07 -34.11 -15.30
C SER A 88 -5.74 -33.39 -16.46
N ASP A 89 -6.48 -34.12 -17.28
CA ASP A 89 -7.20 -33.53 -18.44
C ASP A 89 -8.19 -32.44 -18.04
N ASP A 90 -8.75 -32.51 -16.83
CA ASP A 90 -9.77 -31.60 -16.30
C ASP A 90 -9.29 -30.77 -15.10
N LYS A 91 -8.03 -30.89 -14.64
CA LYS A 91 -7.52 -30.21 -13.44
C LYS A 91 -6.16 -29.59 -13.64
N VAL A 92 -6.01 -28.40 -13.06
CA VAL A 92 -4.74 -27.65 -13.02
C VAL A 92 -4.43 -27.17 -11.61
N ASP A 93 -3.16 -27.15 -11.27
CA ASP A 93 -2.64 -26.42 -10.13
C ASP A 93 -2.20 -25.01 -10.57
N VAL A 94 -2.51 -24.02 -9.73
CA VAL A 94 -2.08 -22.64 -9.95
C VAL A 94 -1.00 -22.32 -8.94
N GLU A 95 0.22 -22.15 -9.41
CA GLU A 95 1.38 -21.79 -8.61
C GLU A 95 1.65 -20.29 -8.73
N PHE A 96 1.64 -19.59 -7.60
CA PHE A 96 2.11 -18.20 -7.51
C PHE A 96 3.55 -18.20 -6.99
N ASN A 97 4.49 -17.96 -7.88
CA ASN A 97 5.90 -17.83 -7.51
C ASN A 97 6.20 -16.37 -7.23
N VAL A 98 6.38 -16.03 -5.95
CA VAL A 98 6.58 -14.65 -5.52
C VAL A 98 8.05 -14.37 -5.23
N GLU A 99 8.52 -13.21 -5.67
CA GLU A 99 9.84 -12.68 -5.36
C GLU A 99 9.67 -11.48 -4.44
N GLU A 100 10.09 -11.62 -3.17
CA GLU A 100 9.97 -10.54 -2.18
C GLU A 100 11.03 -9.47 -2.39
N LYS A 101 10.62 -8.21 -2.26
CA LYS A 101 11.53 -7.06 -2.26
C LYS A 101 11.61 -6.41 -0.88
N PRO A 102 12.74 -5.73 -0.57
CA PRO A 102 12.82 -4.91 0.62
C PRO A 102 11.74 -3.81 0.57
N ALA A 103 10.79 -3.86 1.49
CA ALA A 103 9.69 -2.91 1.54
C ALA A 103 9.89 -1.82 2.61
N GLY A 104 10.76 -2.08 3.61
CA GLY A 104 11.11 -1.10 4.64
C GLY A 104 11.86 0.10 4.06
N GLN A 105 11.47 1.30 4.49
CA GLN A 105 12.09 2.55 4.07
C GLN A 105 12.53 3.33 5.30
N ALA A 106 13.75 3.91 5.24
CA ALA A 106 14.21 4.92 6.16
C ALA A 106 14.43 6.23 5.40
N SER A 107 14.01 7.33 5.97
CA SER A 107 14.16 8.67 5.40
C SER A 107 14.84 9.59 6.40
N ALA A 108 15.67 10.49 5.89
CA ALA A 108 16.23 11.59 6.64
C ALA A 108 16.10 12.86 5.79
N ASN A 109 15.77 13.96 6.44
CA ASN A 109 15.66 15.27 5.80
C ASN A 109 16.36 16.33 6.64
N MET A 110 16.87 17.34 5.97
CA MET A 110 17.44 18.53 6.57
C MET A 110 17.07 19.73 5.71
N GLY A 111 16.72 20.82 6.34
CA GLY A 111 16.35 22.04 5.64
C GLY A 111 16.63 23.29 6.49
N TYR A 112 16.61 24.44 5.84
CA TYR A 112 16.70 25.72 6.49
C TYR A 112 15.47 26.58 6.14
N SER A 113 14.90 27.18 7.16
CA SER A 113 13.78 28.10 7.03
C SER A 113 14.12 29.40 7.74
N GLN A 114 13.76 30.53 7.14
CA GLN A 114 13.98 31.83 7.75
C GLN A 114 13.30 31.98 9.12
N TYR A 115 12.16 31.27 9.33
CA TYR A 115 11.39 31.34 10.57
C TYR A 115 11.84 30.30 11.60
N LEU A 116 12.12 29.08 11.17
CA LEU A 116 12.43 27.94 12.05
C LEU A 116 13.93 27.67 12.15
N GLY A 117 14.76 28.36 11.34
CA GLY A 117 16.19 28.09 11.25
C GLY A 117 16.49 26.75 10.61
N LEU A 118 17.48 26.06 11.17
CA LEU A 118 17.85 24.72 10.74
C LEU A 118 16.81 23.71 11.26
N THR A 119 16.24 22.94 10.35
CA THR A 119 15.29 21.86 10.64
C THR A 119 15.86 20.54 10.16
N GLY A 120 15.60 19.49 10.88
CA GLY A 120 15.98 18.14 10.49
C GLY A 120 14.98 17.12 11.03
N GLY A 121 14.93 16.00 10.37
CA GLY A 121 14.05 14.94 10.79
C GLY A 121 14.35 13.63 10.09
N GLY A 122 13.61 12.64 10.45
CA GLY A 122 13.70 11.33 9.83
C GLY A 122 12.48 10.46 10.13
N GLY A 123 12.43 9.34 9.46
CA GLY A 123 11.36 8.39 9.66
C GLY A 123 11.74 6.99 9.21
N ILE A 124 11.00 6.04 9.74
CA ILE A 124 11.07 4.64 9.35
C ILE A 124 9.64 4.20 9.00
N SER A 125 9.48 3.54 7.86
CA SER A 125 8.23 2.95 7.43
C SER A 125 8.43 1.48 7.11
N LEU A 126 7.64 0.63 7.73
CA LEU A 126 7.66 -0.83 7.60
C LEU A 126 6.29 -1.32 7.11
N PRO A 127 6.05 -1.37 5.79
CA PRO A 127 4.72 -1.66 5.22
C PRO A 127 4.28 -3.12 5.35
N ASN A 128 5.21 -4.05 5.62
CA ASN A 128 4.89 -5.45 5.88
C ASN A 128 5.45 -5.89 7.25
N PHE A 129 5.01 -5.20 8.29
CA PHE A 129 5.48 -5.46 9.63
C PHE A 129 5.13 -6.89 10.06
N ARG A 130 6.13 -7.64 10.50
CA ARG A 130 6.03 -9.06 10.89
C ARG A 130 5.52 -10.00 9.78
N GLY A 131 5.57 -9.59 8.53
CA GLY A 131 5.07 -10.37 7.40
C GLY A 131 3.55 -10.54 7.36
N ARG A 132 2.79 -9.72 8.10
CA ARG A 132 1.33 -9.80 8.20
C ARG A 132 0.60 -8.82 7.27
N GLY A 133 1.34 -8.06 6.45
CA GLY A 133 0.77 -7.00 5.63
C GLY A 133 0.34 -5.77 6.43
N GLN A 134 0.72 -5.70 7.71
CA GLN A 134 0.51 -4.55 8.59
C GLN A 134 1.56 -3.48 8.29
N SER A 135 1.22 -2.22 8.47
CA SER A 135 2.17 -1.11 8.35
C SER A 135 2.46 -0.50 9.71
N LEU A 136 3.74 -0.27 9.98
CA LEU A 136 4.22 0.48 11.14
C LEU A 136 5.10 1.62 10.62
N SER A 137 4.81 2.84 11.01
CA SER A 137 5.67 3.99 10.69
C SER A 137 5.93 4.83 11.92
N PHE A 138 7.14 5.37 11.93
CA PHE A 138 7.62 6.31 12.94
C PHE A 138 8.24 7.50 12.21
N SER A 139 7.93 8.71 12.64
CA SER A 139 8.58 9.91 12.13
C SER A 139 8.89 10.88 13.27
N PHE A 140 9.99 11.61 13.11
CA PHE A 140 10.34 12.69 13.99
C PHE A 140 10.90 13.88 13.19
N ASN A 141 10.64 15.08 13.66
CA ASN A 141 11.24 16.29 13.13
C ASN A 141 11.59 17.22 14.28
N ALA A 142 12.70 17.92 14.14
CA ALA A 142 13.14 18.93 15.08
C ALA A 142 13.66 20.16 14.32
N GLY A 143 13.36 21.33 14.82
CA GLY A 143 13.89 22.58 14.32
C GLY A 143 14.48 23.42 15.46
N VAL A 144 15.61 24.00 15.20
CA VAL A 144 16.26 24.94 16.10
C VAL A 144 16.30 26.28 15.36
N SER A 145 15.59 27.27 15.84
CA SER A 145 15.62 28.60 15.23
C SER A 145 17.06 29.14 15.22
N GLY A 146 17.60 29.24 14.02
CA GLY A 146 18.83 30.02 13.79
C GLY A 146 18.43 31.48 13.71
N GLY A 147 18.79 32.25 14.71
CA GLY A 147 18.57 33.71 14.65
C GLY A 147 19.20 34.28 13.39
N GLY A 148 18.37 34.76 12.46
CA GLY A 148 18.82 35.61 11.36
C GLY A 148 19.47 36.89 11.94
N GLN A 149 20.62 37.25 11.43
CA GLN A 149 21.48 38.36 11.89
C GLN A 149 20.89 39.76 11.70
N ASN A 150 19.60 39.90 11.44
CA ASN A 150 18.98 41.23 11.13
C ASN A 150 17.83 41.59 12.06
N SER A 151 17.91 41.27 13.33
CA SER A 151 17.00 41.89 14.30
C SER A 151 17.69 43.05 14.99
N TYR A 152 17.54 44.23 14.43
CA TYR A 152 17.75 45.50 15.14
C TYR A 152 16.64 45.71 16.19
N ALA A 153 16.43 44.80 17.07
CA ALA A 153 15.49 44.98 18.14
C ALA A 153 15.93 44.20 19.38
N TYR A 154 16.44 44.92 20.33
CA TYR A 154 16.55 44.58 21.73
C TYR A 154 17.24 43.26 22.06
N GLN A 155 18.47 43.35 22.54
CA GLN A 155 19.08 42.30 23.37
C GLN A 155 18.16 41.96 24.54
N SER A 156 17.27 41.07 24.36
CA SER A 156 16.55 40.41 25.45
C SER A 156 17.41 39.27 25.98
N TYR A 157 17.74 39.31 27.20
CA TYR A 157 18.70 38.51 27.95
C TYR A 157 18.30 37.04 28.17
N ASN A 158 17.27 36.55 27.50
CA ASN A 158 16.88 35.14 27.45
C ASN A 158 16.28 34.84 26.09
N SER A 159 17.11 34.56 25.12
CA SER A 159 16.62 34.07 23.81
C SER A 159 16.27 32.60 23.90
N ASP A 160 15.13 32.27 24.45
CA ASP A 160 14.49 30.99 24.17
C ASP A 160 14.05 31.00 22.70
N ARG A 161 14.93 30.48 21.88
CA ARG A 161 14.72 30.37 20.43
C ARG A 161 13.49 29.46 20.19
N PRO A 162 12.59 29.81 19.29
CA PRO A 162 11.46 28.99 19.00
C PRO A 162 11.96 27.61 18.54
N LYS A 163 11.59 26.59 19.26
CA LYS A 163 11.93 25.20 19.02
C LYS A 163 10.70 24.53 18.46
N SER A 164 10.83 23.83 17.34
CA SER A 164 9.77 22.94 16.86
C SER A 164 10.21 21.50 17.03
N ARG A 165 9.34 20.70 17.58
CA ARG A 165 9.58 19.26 17.70
C ARG A 165 8.29 18.54 17.37
N SER A 166 8.37 17.49 16.57
CA SER A 166 7.25 16.61 16.34
C SER A 166 7.72 15.17 16.28
N ALA A 167 6.93 14.30 16.83
CA ALA A 167 7.10 12.87 16.71
C ALA A 167 5.74 12.22 16.47
N SER A 168 5.69 11.22 15.63
CA SER A 168 4.48 10.42 15.43
C SER A 168 4.83 8.95 15.23
N ILE A 169 3.94 8.10 15.72
CA ILE A 169 3.96 6.67 15.45
C ILE A 169 2.57 6.29 14.94
N SER A 170 2.52 5.51 13.88
CA SER A 170 1.26 5.00 13.33
C SER A 170 1.36 3.52 13.02
N PHE A 171 0.28 2.82 13.27
CA PHE A 171 0.11 1.41 12.97
C PHE A 171 -1.21 1.23 12.22
N THR A 172 -1.18 0.40 11.16
CA THR A 172 -2.39 0.08 10.40
C THR A 172 -2.38 -1.39 10.00
N ASP A 173 -3.47 -2.07 10.27
CA ASP A 173 -3.77 -3.40 9.75
C ASP A 173 -4.88 -3.27 8.70
N PRO A 174 -4.58 -3.50 7.42
CA PRO A 174 -5.56 -3.32 6.36
C PRO A 174 -6.61 -4.42 6.30
N MET A 175 -6.35 -5.58 6.93
CA MET A 175 -7.24 -6.75 6.94
C MET A 175 -7.11 -7.51 8.26
N VAL A 176 -7.76 -7.00 9.29
CA VAL A 176 -7.75 -7.61 10.62
C VAL A 176 -8.40 -9.00 10.56
N ASN A 177 -7.68 -10.00 11.07
CA ASN A 177 -8.11 -11.41 11.04
C ASN A 177 -8.52 -11.90 9.63
N ASP A 178 -7.78 -11.46 8.59
CA ASP A 178 -8.04 -11.77 7.20
C ASP A 178 -9.44 -11.36 6.70
N THR A 179 -10.09 -10.45 7.43
CA THR A 179 -11.37 -9.85 7.02
C THR A 179 -11.13 -8.57 6.19
N LYS A 180 -12.15 -8.09 5.49
CA LYS A 180 -12.10 -6.84 4.73
C LYS A 180 -12.20 -5.58 5.62
N ASN A 181 -11.86 -5.68 6.91
CA ASN A 181 -11.90 -4.60 7.86
C ASN A 181 -10.48 -4.06 8.09
N LEU A 182 -10.34 -2.75 8.03
CA LEU A 182 -9.11 -2.03 8.32
C LEU A 182 -9.21 -1.43 9.72
N VAL A 183 -8.15 -1.58 10.49
CA VAL A 183 -7.99 -0.90 11.78
C VAL A 183 -6.63 -0.23 11.79
N GLY A 184 -6.60 1.02 12.18
CA GLY A 184 -5.36 1.77 12.36
C GLY A 184 -5.41 2.65 13.59
N GLY A 185 -4.26 3.11 14.01
CA GLY A 185 -4.13 4.10 15.07
C GLY A 185 -2.84 4.88 14.93
N SER A 186 -2.87 6.11 15.40
CA SER A 186 -1.67 6.92 15.49
C SER A 186 -1.61 7.69 16.80
N LEU A 187 -0.38 7.90 17.27
CA LEU A 187 -0.05 8.81 18.36
C LEU A 187 0.84 9.89 17.78
N TYR A 188 0.59 11.11 18.15
CA TYR A 188 1.42 12.23 17.73
C TYR A 188 1.66 13.20 18.87
N TYR A 189 2.83 13.80 18.82
CA TYR A 189 3.25 14.87 19.67
C TYR A 189 3.84 15.98 18.80
N ARG A 190 3.40 17.20 19.01
CA ARG A 190 3.93 18.38 18.34
C ARG A 190 4.09 19.53 19.32
N MET A 191 5.28 20.08 19.36
CA MET A 191 5.63 21.27 20.11
C MET A 191 6.06 22.35 19.11
N MET A 192 5.47 23.49 19.19
CA MET A 192 5.80 24.66 18.39
C MET A 192 6.04 25.85 19.32
N GLY A 193 7.27 26.32 19.40
CA GLY A 193 7.59 27.59 20.06
C GLY A 193 7.50 28.72 19.05
N GLY A 194 6.68 29.71 19.29
CA GLY A 194 6.57 30.92 18.49
C GLY A 194 7.22 32.12 19.19
N SER A 195 8.02 32.89 18.48
CA SER A 195 8.34 34.25 18.91
C SER A 195 7.28 35.18 18.30
N THR A 196 6.37 35.64 19.10
CA THR A 196 5.48 36.71 18.66
C THR A 196 6.19 38.04 18.78
N MET A 197 5.96 38.92 17.82
CA MET A 197 6.52 40.28 17.76
C MET A 197 6.11 41.17 18.94
N TYR A 198 5.18 40.71 19.77
CA TYR A 198 4.61 41.42 20.90
C TYR A 198 4.52 40.51 22.14
N TYR A 199 5.47 40.66 23.05
CA TYR A 199 5.40 40.46 24.51
C TYR A 199 5.21 39.07 25.10
N SER A 200 5.09 37.97 24.35
CA SER A 200 5.06 36.66 25.01
C SER A 200 5.52 35.52 24.07
N PRO A 201 6.53 34.75 24.41
CA PRO A 201 6.82 33.52 23.69
C PRO A 201 5.67 32.52 23.97
N LEU A 202 4.80 32.33 22.99
CA LEU A 202 3.75 31.33 23.08
C LEU A 202 4.32 29.98 22.65
N GLU A 203 4.46 29.08 23.60
CA GLU A 203 4.78 27.68 23.34
C GLU A 203 3.47 26.89 23.26
N THR A 204 3.23 26.26 22.15
CA THR A 204 2.05 25.40 21.94
C THR A 204 2.49 23.95 21.88
N THR A 205 1.98 23.15 22.77
CA THR A 205 2.17 21.70 22.76
C THR A 205 0.86 21.01 22.46
N ILE A 206 0.86 20.16 21.46
CA ILE A 206 -0.29 19.35 21.05
C ILE A 206 0.14 17.90 21.11
N ALA A 207 -0.57 17.11 21.88
CA ALA A 207 -0.45 15.66 21.90
C ALA A 207 -1.82 15.06 21.62
N GLY A 208 -1.85 14.03 20.79
CA GLY A 208 -3.11 13.40 20.44
C GLY A 208 -2.95 11.98 19.98
N ALA A 209 -4.07 11.32 19.92
CA ALA A 209 -4.21 9.97 19.39
C ALA A 209 -5.34 9.98 18.36
N SER A 210 -5.21 9.18 17.31
CA SER A 210 -6.29 8.94 16.38
C SER A 210 -6.53 7.46 16.18
N ILE A 211 -7.77 7.08 15.95
CA ILE A 211 -8.17 5.73 15.60
C ILE A 211 -8.83 5.79 14.23
N MET A 212 -8.42 4.89 13.35
CA MET A 212 -8.97 4.76 12.02
C MET A 212 -9.61 3.38 11.87
N LEU A 213 -10.87 3.39 11.46
CA LEU A 213 -11.63 2.20 11.14
C LEU A 213 -12.02 2.26 9.66
N GLY A 214 -11.92 1.15 8.96
CA GLY A 214 -12.28 1.10 7.55
C GLY A 214 -12.83 -0.25 7.14
N ARG A 215 -13.56 -0.25 6.04
CA ARG A 215 -14.11 -1.47 5.45
C ARG A 215 -14.14 -1.38 3.93
N ILE A 216 -13.81 -2.48 3.26
CA ILE A 216 -14.02 -2.65 1.83
C ILE A 216 -15.44 -3.18 1.64
N PHE A 217 -16.26 -2.43 0.93
CA PHE A 217 -17.64 -2.82 0.63
C PHE A 217 -17.69 -3.81 -0.53
N LYS A 218 -18.72 -4.65 -0.54
CA LYS A 218 -18.98 -5.60 -1.64
C LYS A 218 -19.90 -5.01 -2.72
N TRP A 219 -20.60 -3.93 -2.39
CA TRP A 219 -21.56 -3.28 -3.27
C TRP A 219 -21.28 -1.75 -3.31
N PRO A 220 -21.34 -1.08 -4.47
CA PRO A 220 -21.71 -1.60 -5.81
C PRO A 220 -20.64 -2.51 -6.42
N ASP A 221 -19.37 -2.38 -6.03
CA ASP A 221 -18.28 -3.27 -6.37
C ASP A 221 -17.24 -3.28 -5.22
N ASP A 222 -16.27 -4.18 -5.29
CA ASP A 222 -15.26 -4.35 -4.24
C ASP A 222 -14.07 -3.36 -4.34
N PHE A 223 -14.19 -2.28 -5.13
CA PHE A 223 -13.24 -1.17 -5.16
C PHE A 223 -13.56 -0.07 -4.15
N PHE A 224 -14.80 -0.02 -3.62
CA PHE A 224 -15.18 0.98 -2.64
C PHE A 224 -14.64 0.65 -1.25
N ARG A 225 -13.94 1.63 -0.67
CA ARG A 225 -13.47 1.59 0.72
C ARG A 225 -14.02 2.78 1.48
N GLY A 226 -14.68 2.54 2.58
CA GLY A 226 -15.04 3.57 3.55
C GLY A 226 -14.04 3.57 4.70
N THR A 227 -13.61 4.76 5.14
CA THR A 227 -12.74 4.94 6.31
C THR A 227 -13.32 6.03 7.18
N TRP A 228 -13.31 5.82 8.50
CA TRP A 228 -13.66 6.79 9.53
C TRP A 228 -12.45 6.99 10.42
N GLN A 229 -12.16 8.23 10.73
CA GLN A 229 -11.06 8.61 11.61
C GLN A 229 -11.62 9.52 12.71
N LEU A 230 -11.27 9.18 13.96
CA LEU A 230 -11.59 9.92 15.17
C LEU A 230 -10.30 10.45 15.79
#